data_013ab212b769cbb1cec94432797bf8d9
#
_entry.id   013ab212b769cbb1cec94432797bf8d9
#
_cell.length_a   1.000
_cell.length_b   1.000
_cell.length_c   1.000
_cell.angle_alpha   90.00
_cell.angle_beta   90.00
_cell.angle_gamma   90.00
#
_symmetry.space_group_name_H-M   'P 1'
#
loop_
_entity.id
_entity.type
_entity.pdbx_description
1 polymer ?
#
loop_
_entity_poly.entity_id
_entity_poly.type
_entity_poly.pdbx_seq_one_letter_code
_entity_poly.pdbx_strand_id
1 'polypeptide(L)'
;AELLNNTADVLKEEYSVTDPHLTIKVNCEGEGSTLACDDATTQMLINVLNFIPDGVVKMSNDIKGLVQTSLNLGVAELAEKTFAATYLIRSSSQSEKEYLTDKVGKMTEYLGGTYELKGVYPAWEFKKNSAIRDMLSESYNRLFNKEALVETMHAGVECGIMAAKIDDRDCVSFGPDIIDIHTVKEKLDIASTQRTWELITDVLKQLA
;
A
#
# COMPACT_ATOMS: atom_id res chain seq x y z
N ALA A 1 11.10 -31.79 7.14
CA ALA A 1 9.76 -31.78 7.79
C ALA A 1 9.83 -31.16 9.19
N GLU A 2 10.70 -31.64 10.09
CA GLU A 2 10.78 -31.16 11.49
C GLU A 2 11.04 -29.64 11.59
N LEU A 3 12.04 -29.12 10.86
CA LEU A 3 12.35 -27.67 10.83
C LEU A 3 11.14 -26.84 10.39
N LEU A 4 10.44 -27.27 9.33
CA LEU A 4 9.28 -26.55 8.80
C LEU A 4 8.09 -26.59 9.77
N ASN A 5 7.88 -27.71 10.46
CA ASN A 5 6.84 -27.80 11.49
C ASN A 5 7.15 -26.90 12.69
N ASN A 6 8.40 -26.86 13.16
CA ASN A 6 8.82 -25.96 14.23
C ASN A 6 8.62 -24.48 13.83
N THR A 7 8.98 -24.11 12.59
CA THR A 7 8.73 -22.76 12.07
C THR A 7 7.22 -22.46 12.01
N ALA A 8 6.41 -23.42 11.59
CA ALA A 8 4.95 -23.26 11.53
C ALA A 8 4.35 -23.00 12.91
N ASP A 9 4.84 -23.68 13.94
CA ASP A 9 4.36 -23.51 15.32
C ASP A 9 4.78 -22.14 15.90
N VAL A 10 6.01 -21.70 15.62
CA VAL A 10 6.47 -20.34 15.99
C VAL A 10 5.60 -19.28 15.34
N LEU A 11 5.34 -19.38 14.04
CA LEU A 11 4.50 -18.41 13.30
C LEU A 11 3.06 -18.39 13.81
N LYS A 12 2.47 -19.54 14.13
CA LYS A 12 1.12 -19.60 14.72
C LYS A 12 1.02 -18.88 16.05
N GLU A 13 2.04 -19.04 16.91
CA GLU A 13 2.10 -18.35 18.19
C GLU A 13 2.29 -16.84 18.02
N GLU A 14 3.22 -16.44 17.17
CA GLU A 14 3.53 -15.02 16.88
C GLU A 14 2.34 -14.25 16.29
N TYR A 15 1.58 -14.90 15.41
CA TYR A 15 0.40 -14.29 14.76
C TYR A 15 -0.93 -14.60 15.45
N SER A 16 -0.91 -15.24 16.64
CA SER A 16 -2.13 -15.69 17.33
C SER A 16 -3.16 -14.60 17.65
N VAL A 17 -2.73 -13.35 17.79
CA VAL A 17 -3.59 -12.19 18.04
C VAL A 17 -4.08 -11.54 16.75
N THR A 18 -3.22 -11.42 15.75
CA THR A 18 -3.52 -10.72 14.49
C THR A 18 -4.19 -11.63 13.46
N ASP A 19 -3.86 -12.91 13.47
CA ASP A 19 -4.46 -13.93 12.61
C ASP A 19 -4.69 -15.25 13.39
N PRO A 20 -5.69 -15.31 14.26
CA PRO A 20 -5.94 -16.49 15.13
C PRO A 20 -6.35 -17.75 14.33
N HIS A 21 -6.63 -17.62 13.04
CA HIS A 21 -6.99 -18.74 12.17
C HIS A 21 -5.85 -19.18 11.25
N LEU A 22 -4.64 -18.65 11.43
CA LEU A 22 -3.47 -19.05 10.64
C LEU A 22 -3.24 -20.56 10.73
N THR A 23 -3.25 -21.22 9.61
CA THR A 23 -2.93 -22.63 9.48
C THR A 23 -1.79 -22.86 8.51
N ILE A 24 -0.75 -23.58 8.96
CA ILE A 24 0.40 -23.95 8.12
C ILE A 24 0.45 -25.47 8.12
N LYS A 25 0.42 -26.09 6.95
CA LYS A 25 0.48 -27.54 6.76
C LYS A 25 1.75 -27.89 6.00
N VAL A 26 2.52 -28.82 6.54
CA VAL A 26 3.72 -29.37 5.89
C VAL A 26 3.40 -30.79 5.44
N ASN A 27 3.36 -31.00 4.12
CA ASN A 27 3.13 -32.31 3.53
C ASN A 27 4.45 -32.87 3.00
N CYS A 28 4.75 -34.12 3.34
CA CYS A 28 5.86 -34.84 2.76
C CYS A 28 5.32 -35.74 1.63
N GLU A 29 5.79 -35.49 0.40
CA GLU A 29 5.32 -36.22 -0.79
C GLU A 29 6.13 -37.51 -1.06
N GLY A 30 7.01 -37.88 -0.13
CA GLY A 30 7.86 -39.08 -0.24
C GLY A 30 9.24 -38.79 -0.81
N GLU A 31 9.92 -39.85 -1.26
CA GLU A 31 11.23 -39.75 -1.90
C GLU A 31 11.05 -39.48 -3.41
N GLY A 32 11.81 -38.54 -3.93
CA GLY A 32 11.75 -38.16 -5.34
C GLY A 32 13.00 -37.35 -5.75
N SER A 33 13.13 -37.15 -7.04
CA SER A 33 14.17 -36.25 -7.60
C SER A 33 13.50 -34.94 -8.02
N THR A 34 14.03 -33.82 -7.58
CA THR A 34 13.56 -32.49 -7.98
C THR A 34 14.75 -31.60 -8.34
N LEU A 35 14.51 -30.62 -9.20
CA LEU A 35 15.50 -29.56 -9.45
C LEU A 35 15.57 -28.65 -8.21
N ALA A 36 16.75 -28.36 -7.80
CA ALA A 36 17.04 -27.39 -6.71
C ALA A 36 18.08 -26.38 -7.18
N CYS A 37 18.04 -25.20 -6.60
CA CYS A 37 19.12 -24.23 -6.78
C CYS A 37 20.41 -24.77 -6.15
N ASP A 38 21.54 -24.42 -6.71
CA ASP A 38 22.83 -24.64 -6.05
C ASP A 38 22.97 -23.74 -4.82
N ASP A 39 23.99 -23.99 -4.01
CA ASP A 39 24.19 -23.29 -2.75
C ASP A 39 24.40 -21.78 -2.95
N ALA A 40 25.13 -21.37 -4.00
CA ALA A 40 25.36 -19.96 -4.30
C ALA A 40 24.09 -19.22 -4.70
N THR A 41 23.30 -19.83 -5.58
CA THR A 41 21.99 -19.31 -6.00
C THR A 41 21.01 -19.25 -4.82
N THR A 42 20.98 -20.31 -4.00
CA THR A 42 20.14 -20.35 -2.79
C THR A 42 20.49 -19.22 -1.85
N GLN A 43 21.79 -19.01 -1.57
CA GLN A 43 22.24 -17.91 -0.71
C GLN A 43 21.91 -16.54 -1.29
N MET A 44 22.02 -16.37 -2.60
CA MET A 44 21.65 -15.12 -3.27
C MET A 44 20.14 -14.84 -3.13
N LEU A 45 19.26 -15.84 -3.31
CA LEU A 45 17.83 -15.68 -3.13
C LEU A 45 17.46 -15.33 -1.68
N ILE A 46 18.11 -15.96 -0.71
CA ILE A 46 17.98 -15.62 0.72
C ILE A 46 18.38 -14.16 0.95
N ASN A 47 19.48 -13.71 0.36
CA ASN A 47 19.92 -12.32 0.48
C ASN A 47 18.93 -11.33 -0.15
N VAL A 48 18.37 -11.65 -1.32
CA VAL A 48 17.32 -10.82 -1.95
C VAL A 48 16.13 -10.64 -1.02
N LEU A 49 15.61 -11.74 -0.46
CA LEU A 49 14.44 -11.70 0.42
C LEU A 49 14.72 -11.03 1.77
N ASN A 50 15.95 -11.07 2.29
CA ASN A 50 16.31 -10.45 3.56
C ASN A 50 16.73 -8.98 3.44
N PHE A 51 17.37 -8.57 2.35
CA PHE A 51 17.95 -7.22 2.23
C PHE A 51 16.99 -6.22 1.60
N ILE A 52 16.15 -6.65 0.67
CA ILE A 52 15.09 -5.77 0.16
C ILE A 52 14.04 -5.62 1.27
N PRO A 53 13.77 -4.38 1.71
CA PRO A 53 12.79 -4.17 2.79
C PRO A 53 11.40 -4.63 2.39
N ASP A 54 10.60 -4.99 3.37
CA ASP A 54 9.16 -5.28 3.22
C ASP A 54 8.38 -4.67 4.39
N GLY A 55 7.15 -4.25 4.16
CA GLY A 55 6.30 -3.63 5.18
C GLY A 55 6.47 -2.12 5.32
N VAL A 56 6.30 -1.61 6.53
CA VAL A 56 6.38 -0.18 6.85
C VAL A 56 7.83 0.28 6.87
N VAL A 57 8.16 1.23 5.99
CA VAL A 57 9.51 1.82 5.91
C VAL A 57 9.59 3.11 6.72
N LYS A 58 8.54 3.93 6.71
CA LYS A 58 8.51 5.21 7.41
C LYS A 58 7.10 5.59 7.84
N MET A 59 6.99 6.09 9.07
CA MET A 59 5.78 6.72 9.58
C MET A 59 5.77 8.20 9.25
N SER A 60 4.59 8.81 9.13
CA SER A 60 4.44 10.24 8.91
C SER A 60 4.92 11.02 10.14
N ASN A 61 5.65 12.10 9.88
CA ASN A 61 6.03 13.07 10.93
C ASN A 61 4.92 14.10 11.19
N ASP A 62 4.02 14.30 10.24
CA ASP A 62 2.96 15.31 10.31
C ASP A 62 1.68 14.74 10.93
N ILE A 63 1.41 13.45 10.75
CA ILE A 63 0.16 12.81 11.17
C ILE A 63 0.46 11.54 11.96
N LYS A 64 0.12 11.56 13.23
CA LYS A 64 0.34 10.45 14.14
C LYS A 64 -0.42 9.20 13.70
N GLY A 65 0.29 8.07 13.63
CA GLY A 65 -0.28 6.77 13.29
C GLY A 65 -0.41 6.49 11.78
N LEU A 66 -0.13 7.50 10.92
CA LEU A 66 -0.15 7.29 9.48
C LEU A 66 1.15 6.69 8.98
N VAL A 67 1.05 5.63 8.18
CA VAL A 67 2.16 5.11 7.39
C VAL A 67 2.43 6.08 6.23
N GLN A 68 3.64 6.64 6.16
CA GLN A 68 4.03 7.53 5.07
C GLN A 68 4.58 6.74 3.87
N THR A 69 5.45 5.76 4.14
CA THR A 69 6.13 5.00 3.10
C THR A 69 6.10 3.52 3.45
N SER A 70 5.72 2.69 2.52
CA SER A 70 5.71 1.24 2.64
C SER A 70 6.15 0.55 1.36
N LEU A 71 6.60 -0.68 1.51
CA LEU A 71 6.95 -1.58 0.43
C LEU A 71 6.31 -2.94 0.72
N ASN A 72 5.74 -3.57 -0.29
CA ASN A 72 5.15 -4.89 -0.17
C ASN A 72 5.64 -5.82 -1.26
N LEU A 73 6.21 -6.96 -0.87
CA LEU A 73 6.47 -8.08 -1.77
C LEU A 73 5.16 -8.78 -2.13
N GLY A 74 4.56 -8.40 -3.25
CA GLY A 74 3.26 -8.92 -3.68
C GLY A 74 3.35 -10.26 -4.39
N VAL A 75 4.41 -10.49 -5.17
CA VAL A 75 4.62 -11.73 -5.93
C VAL A 75 6.09 -12.10 -5.90
N ALA A 76 6.37 -13.39 -5.69
CA ALA A 76 7.69 -13.99 -5.85
C ALA A 76 7.57 -15.29 -6.63
N GLU A 77 8.29 -15.39 -7.73
CA GLU A 77 8.23 -16.55 -8.63
C GLU A 77 9.64 -17.08 -8.88
N LEU A 78 9.84 -18.36 -8.59
CA LEU A 78 11.07 -19.09 -8.92
C LEU A 78 10.79 -20.06 -10.06
N ALA A 79 11.38 -19.81 -11.21
CA ALA A 79 11.38 -20.68 -12.36
C ALA A 79 12.74 -21.37 -12.52
N GLU A 80 12.88 -22.26 -13.52
CA GLU A 80 14.09 -23.08 -13.71
C GLU A 80 15.39 -22.25 -13.78
N LYS A 81 15.35 -21.03 -14.35
CA LYS A 81 16.55 -20.19 -14.58
C LYS A 81 16.37 -18.74 -14.10
N THR A 82 15.22 -18.41 -13.54
CA THR A 82 14.93 -17.03 -13.17
C THR A 82 14.20 -16.98 -11.83
N PHE A 83 14.51 -15.96 -11.06
CA PHE A 83 13.70 -15.52 -9.93
C PHE A 83 13.17 -14.12 -10.23
N ALA A 84 11.86 -13.94 -10.08
CA ALA A 84 11.20 -12.65 -10.25
C ALA A 84 10.46 -12.28 -8.96
N ALA A 85 10.65 -11.04 -8.53
CA ALA A 85 9.95 -10.48 -7.37
C ALA A 85 9.28 -9.17 -7.77
N THR A 86 7.98 -9.04 -7.48
CA THR A 86 7.22 -7.82 -7.73
C THR A 86 6.93 -7.12 -6.41
N TYR A 87 7.45 -5.91 -6.28
CA TYR A 87 7.25 -5.06 -5.12
C TYR A 87 6.32 -3.90 -5.45
N LEU A 88 5.41 -3.59 -4.54
CA LEU A 88 4.57 -2.41 -4.60
C LEU A 88 5.08 -1.36 -3.61
N ILE A 89 5.64 -0.27 -4.13
CA ILE A 89 6.09 0.88 -3.34
C ILE A 89 4.98 1.92 -3.25
N ARG A 90 4.67 2.34 -2.03
CA ARG A 90 3.70 3.41 -1.75
C ARG A 90 4.32 4.45 -0.85
N SER A 91 4.09 5.72 -1.15
CA SER A 91 4.46 6.83 -0.27
C SER A 91 3.56 8.03 -0.54
N SER A 92 3.23 8.76 0.53
CA SER A 92 2.63 10.09 0.44
C SER A 92 3.67 11.22 0.26
N SER A 93 4.97 10.90 0.24
CA SER A 93 6.07 11.83 -0.05
C SER A 93 6.78 11.42 -1.32
N GLN A 94 6.91 12.35 -2.27
CA GLN A 94 7.54 12.08 -3.56
C GLN A 94 9.03 11.75 -3.39
N SER A 95 9.75 12.51 -2.58
CA SER A 95 11.17 12.29 -2.33
C SER A 95 11.47 10.94 -1.67
N GLU A 96 10.64 10.53 -0.71
CA GLU A 96 10.77 9.22 -0.05
C GLU A 96 10.45 8.06 -0.99
N LYS A 97 9.46 8.25 -1.87
CA LYS A 97 9.12 7.29 -2.90
C LYS A 97 10.27 7.06 -3.87
N GLU A 98 10.84 8.15 -4.37
CA GLU A 98 12.00 8.12 -5.27
C GLU A 98 13.21 7.50 -4.59
N TYR A 99 13.52 7.90 -3.36
CA TYR A 99 14.62 7.33 -2.58
C TYR A 99 14.47 5.82 -2.39
N LEU A 100 13.28 5.35 -1.98
CA LEU A 100 13.05 3.92 -1.78
C LEU A 100 13.13 3.15 -3.10
N THR A 101 12.59 3.71 -4.18
CA THR A 101 12.65 3.11 -5.52
C THR A 101 14.10 2.97 -5.99
N ASP A 102 14.91 4.02 -5.86
CA ASP A 102 16.34 3.97 -6.22
C ASP A 102 17.09 2.97 -5.33
N LYS A 103 16.83 2.98 -4.03
CA LYS A 103 17.46 2.03 -3.09
C LYS A 103 17.17 0.58 -3.48
N VAL A 104 15.92 0.21 -3.76
CA VAL A 104 15.55 -1.15 -4.18
C VAL A 104 16.20 -1.49 -5.51
N GLY A 105 16.19 -0.56 -6.47
CA GLY A 105 16.86 -0.74 -7.75
C GLY A 105 18.37 -1.00 -7.60
N LYS A 106 19.07 -0.18 -6.81
CA LYS A 106 20.51 -0.36 -6.55
C LYS A 106 20.82 -1.66 -5.82
N MET A 107 20.00 -2.06 -4.88
CA MET A 107 20.16 -3.36 -4.21
C MET A 107 19.98 -4.52 -5.18
N THR A 108 18.99 -4.44 -6.06
CA THR A 108 18.75 -5.45 -7.12
C THR A 108 19.95 -5.56 -8.06
N GLU A 109 20.48 -4.43 -8.55
CA GLU A 109 21.67 -4.39 -9.41
C GLU A 109 22.91 -4.97 -8.68
N TYR A 110 23.12 -4.60 -7.41
CA TYR A 110 24.23 -5.12 -6.60
C TYR A 110 24.18 -6.65 -6.43
N LEU A 111 22.96 -7.20 -6.32
CA LEU A 111 22.73 -8.65 -6.25
C LEU A 111 22.75 -9.34 -7.63
N GLY A 112 23.12 -8.62 -8.70
CA GLY A 112 23.24 -9.17 -10.05
C GLY A 112 21.94 -9.27 -10.84
N GLY A 113 20.85 -8.68 -10.33
CA GLY A 113 19.54 -8.63 -10.99
C GLY A 113 19.37 -7.39 -11.86
N THR A 114 18.20 -7.35 -12.50
CA THR A 114 17.71 -6.18 -13.24
C THR A 114 16.30 -5.82 -12.73
N TYR A 115 15.89 -4.59 -12.90
CA TYR A 115 14.54 -4.17 -12.50
C TYR A 115 13.91 -3.27 -13.57
N GLU A 116 12.58 -3.21 -13.54
CA GLU A 116 11.80 -2.26 -14.30
C GLU A 116 10.73 -1.63 -13.41
N LEU A 117 10.32 -0.41 -13.74
CA LEU A 117 9.26 0.30 -13.05
C LEU A 117 7.98 0.23 -13.87
N LYS A 118 6.90 -0.23 -13.26
CA LYS A 118 5.57 -0.30 -13.88
C LYS A 118 4.54 0.47 -13.05
N GLY A 119 3.58 1.09 -13.70
CA GLY A 119 2.47 1.77 -13.02
C GLY A 119 2.92 2.91 -12.12
N VAL A 120 3.94 3.65 -12.53
CA VAL A 120 4.47 4.76 -11.74
C VAL A 120 3.45 5.91 -11.70
N TYR A 121 3.12 6.37 -10.50
CA TYR A 121 2.26 7.52 -10.26
C TYR A 121 2.90 8.45 -9.22
N PRO A 122 2.63 9.76 -9.24
CA PRO A 122 3.18 10.70 -8.26
C PRO A 122 2.60 10.47 -6.86
N ALA A 123 3.35 10.87 -5.84
CA ALA A 123 2.83 10.92 -4.49
C ALA A 123 1.76 12.03 -4.36
N TRP A 124 0.79 11.81 -3.47
CA TRP A 124 -0.15 12.87 -3.07
C TRP A 124 0.23 13.34 -1.68
N GLU A 125 0.98 14.45 -1.66
CA GLU A 125 1.51 15.00 -0.42
C GLU A 125 0.42 15.72 0.38
N PHE A 126 0.51 15.60 1.71
CA PHE A 126 -0.41 16.29 2.60
C PHE A 126 -0.18 17.79 2.58
N LYS A 127 -1.18 18.56 2.15
CA LYS A 127 -1.18 20.02 2.17
C LYS A 127 -1.68 20.50 3.53
N LYS A 128 -0.79 21.10 4.35
CA LYS A 128 -1.13 21.57 5.72
C LYS A 128 -2.28 22.58 5.71
N ASN A 129 -2.21 23.55 4.80
CA ASN A 129 -3.25 24.58 4.62
C ASN A 129 -4.02 24.26 3.35
N SER A 130 -5.25 23.83 3.47
CA SER A 130 -6.12 23.43 2.37
C SER A 130 -7.48 24.10 2.51
N ALA A 131 -7.71 25.14 1.68
CA ALA A 131 -8.96 25.88 1.70
C ALA A 131 -10.16 25.01 1.30
N ILE A 132 -9.97 24.11 0.32
CA ILE A 132 -11.06 23.21 -0.10
C ILE A 132 -11.40 22.18 0.99
N ARG A 133 -10.40 21.69 1.74
CA ARG A 133 -10.65 20.77 2.86
C ARG A 133 -11.43 21.47 3.97
N ASP A 134 -11.04 22.71 4.31
CA ASP A 134 -11.70 23.48 5.36
C ASP A 134 -13.16 23.77 4.96
N MET A 135 -13.40 24.22 3.73
CA MET A 135 -14.75 24.44 3.17
C MET A 135 -15.60 23.17 3.19
N LEU A 136 -15.06 22.01 2.77
CA LEU A 136 -15.75 20.72 2.82
C LEU A 136 -16.10 20.32 4.25
N SER A 137 -15.19 20.50 5.19
CA SER A 137 -15.39 20.19 6.61
C SER A 137 -16.49 21.06 7.25
N GLU A 138 -16.46 22.36 6.95
CA GLU A 138 -17.51 23.29 7.41
C GLU A 138 -18.89 22.98 6.81
N SER A 139 -18.94 22.68 5.52
CA SER A 139 -20.17 22.28 4.84
C SER A 139 -20.72 20.98 5.38
N TYR A 140 -19.85 19.99 5.60
CA TYR A 140 -20.23 18.71 6.18
C TYR A 140 -20.82 18.86 7.59
N ASN A 141 -20.17 19.66 8.45
CA ASN A 141 -20.67 19.95 9.78
C ASN A 141 -22.04 20.64 9.73
N ARG A 142 -22.19 21.67 8.90
CA ARG A 142 -23.44 22.41 8.74
C ARG A 142 -24.60 21.55 8.24
N LEU A 143 -24.35 20.67 7.24
CA LEU A 143 -25.38 19.85 6.62
C LEU A 143 -25.79 18.67 7.50
N PHE A 144 -24.84 18.05 8.18
CA PHE A 144 -25.08 16.76 8.86
C PHE A 144 -24.92 16.82 10.39
N ASN A 145 -24.56 17.98 10.93
CA ASN A 145 -24.29 18.19 12.37
C ASN A 145 -23.29 17.15 12.92
N LYS A 146 -22.22 16.89 12.14
CA LYS A 146 -21.14 15.96 12.45
C LYS A 146 -19.82 16.58 12.01
N GLU A 147 -18.74 16.28 12.74
CA GLU A 147 -17.40 16.62 12.29
C GLU A 147 -16.98 15.69 11.12
N ALA A 148 -16.37 16.29 10.11
CA ALA A 148 -15.77 15.51 9.02
C ALA A 148 -14.50 14.82 9.53
N LEU A 149 -14.40 13.52 9.30
CA LEU A 149 -13.16 12.78 9.55
C LEU A 149 -12.19 13.08 8.39
N VAL A 150 -11.11 13.76 8.72
CA VAL A 150 -10.03 14.07 7.76
C VAL A 150 -8.93 13.04 7.93
N GLU A 151 -8.76 12.21 6.92
CA GLU A 151 -7.73 11.19 6.87
C GLU A 151 -6.76 11.46 5.72
N THR A 152 -5.60 10.86 5.80
CA THR A 152 -4.62 10.84 4.71
C THR A 152 -4.24 9.39 4.45
N MET A 153 -3.88 9.11 3.21
CA MET A 153 -3.45 7.78 2.83
C MET A 153 -2.21 7.84 1.92
N HIS A 154 -1.38 6.82 2.01
CA HIS A 154 -0.20 6.65 1.15
C HIS A 154 -0.53 5.83 -0.11
N ALA A 155 -1.72 6.01 -0.66
CA ALA A 155 -2.18 5.34 -1.88
C ALA A 155 -2.06 6.24 -3.11
N GLY A 156 -1.95 5.63 -4.28
CA GLY A 156 -2.08 6.32 -5.56
C GLY A 156 -3.55 6.58 -5.85
N VAL A 157 -3.90 7.86 -5.87
CA VAL A 157 -5.24 8.34 -6.22
C VAL A 157 -5.12 9.44 -7.28
N GLU A 158 -6.21 9.72 -7.96
CA GLU A 158 -6.30 10.71 -9.03
C GLU A 158 -5.83 12.10 -8.57
N CYS A 159 -6.08 12.45 -7.30
CA CYS A 159 -5.62 13.71 -6.71
C CYS A 159 -4.10 13.88 -6.78
N GLY A 160 -3.32 12.82 -6.59
CA GLY A 160 -1.87 12.85 -6.75
C GLY A 160 -1.45 13.18 -8.19
N ILE A 161 -2.14 12.58 -9.17
CA ILE A 161 -1.88 12.83 -10.59
C ILE A 161 -2.24 14.27 -10.96
N MET A 162 -3.38 14.77 -10.48
CA MET A 162 -3.81 16.15 -10.73
C MET A 162 -2.89 17.16 -10.07
N ALA A 163 -2.52 16.93 -8.81
CA ALA A 163 -1.61 17.79 -8.07
C ALA A 163 -0.21 17.89 -8.71
N ALA A 164 0.29 16.78 -9.27
CA ALA A 164 1.58 16.76 -9.94
C ALA A 164 1.59 17.45 -11.32
N LYS A 165 0.42 17.60 -11.97
CA LYS A 165 0.32 18.20 -13.31
C LYS A 165 -0.01 19.68 -13.29
N ILE A 166 -0.52 20.20 -12.20
CA ILE A 166 -1.03 21.55 -12.11
C ILE A 166 -0.51 22.15 -10.80
N ASP A 167 0.37 23.13 -10.94
CA ASP A 167 1.00 23.81 -9.81
C ASP A 167 -0.01 24.38 -8.81
N ASP A 168 0.33 24.28 -7.53
CA ASP A 168 -0.43 24.79 -6.37
C ASP A 168 -1.90 24.31 -6.27
N ARG A 169 -2.22 23.16 -6.85
CA ARG A 169 -3.57 22.57 -6.71
C ARG A 169 -3.83 22.13 -5.29
N ASP A 170 -5.01 22.51 -4.82
CA ASP A 170 -5.60 22.04 -3.59
C ASP A 170 -6.64 20.97 -3.94
N CYS A 171 -6.40 19.73 -3.50
CA CYS A 171 -7.22 18.59 -3.86
C CYS A 171 -7.62 17.82 -2.60
N VAL A 172 -8.89 17.42 -2.57
CA VAL A 172 -9.47 16.54 -1.54
C VAL A 172 -10.20 15.41 -2.24
N SER A 173 -10.02 14.19 -1.75
CA SER A 173 -10.79 13.01 -2.19
C SER A 173 -11.85 12.70 -1.15
N PHE A 174 -13.08 12.53 -1.59
CA PHE A 174 -14.20 12.08 -0.77
C PHE A 174 -15.24 11.40 -1.65
N GLY A 175 -16.12 10.62 -1.05
CA GLY A 175 -17.14 9.90 -1.80
C GLY A 175 -18.16 9.23 -0.91
N PRO A 176 -19.11 8.48 -1.49
CA PRO A 176 -20.06 7.66 -0.74
C PRO A 176 -19.39 6.45 -0.09
N ASP A 177 -20.08 5.84 0.86
CA ASP A 177 -19.65 4.62 1.53
C ASP A 177 -19.72 3.43 0.56
N ILE A 178 -18.59 2.77 0.36
CA ILE A 178 -18.47 1.56 -0.45
C ILE A 178 -17.99 0.42 0.44
N ILE A 179 -18.71 -0.70 0.40
CA ILE A 179 -18.42 -1.91 1.18
C ILE A 179 -17.82 -2.94 0.24
N ASP A 180 -16.85 -3.72 0.71
CA ASP A 180 -16.16 -4.77 -0.05
C ASP A 180 -15.56 -4.27 -1.37
N ILE A 181 -14.99 -3.06 -1.36
CA ILE A 181 -14.37 -2.41 -2.52
C ILE A 181 -13.33 -3.33 -3.19
N HIS A 182 -13.29 -3.34 -4.52
CA HIS A 182 -12.41 -4.19 -5.35
C HIS A 182 -12.74 -5.69 -5.29
N THR A 183 -13.94 -6.06 -4.87
CA THR A 183 -14.41 -7.45 -4.90
C THR A 183 -15.68 -7.62 -5.71
N VAL A 184 -16.03 -8.86 -6.03
CA VAL A 184 -17.31 -9.19 -6.68
C VAL A 184 -18.54 -8.96 -5.77
N LYS A 185 -18.32 -8.62 -4.51
CA LYS A 185 -19.36 -8.32 -3.51
C LYS A 185 -19.47 -6.82 -3.23
N GLU A 186 -18.78 -5.99 -3.98
CA GLU A 186 -18.79 -4.54 -3.82
C GLU A 186 -20.22 -3.97 -3.80
N LYS A 187 -20.48 -3.11 -2.84
CA LYS A 187 -21.80 -2.47 -2.64
C LYS A 187 -21.63 -1.00 -2.36
N LEU A 188 -22.49 -0.19 -2.97
CA LEU A 188 -22.59 1.23 -2.72
C LEU A 188 -23.77 1.52 -1.78
N ASP A 189 -23.56 2.32 -0.74
CA ASP A 189 -24.65 2.83 0.12
C ASP A 189 -25.37 3.99 -0.56
N ILE A 190 -26.65 3.79 -0.87
CA ILE A 190 -27.47 4.77 -1.59
C ILE A 190 -27.67 6.05 -0.77
N ALA A 191 -27.88 5.93 0.54
CA ALA A 191 -28.08 7.08 1.41
C ALA A 191 -26.81 7.94 1.55
N SER A 192 -25.64 7.32 1.59
CA SER A 192 -24.36 8.03 1.58
C SER A 192 -24.12 8.74 0.24
N THR A 193 -24.55 8.14 -0.87
CA THR A 193 -24.47 8.78 -2.20
C THR A 193 -25.30 10.06 -2.24
N GLN A 194 -26.50 10.06 -1.67
CA GLN A 194 -27.31 11.27 -1.55
C GLN A 194 -26.63 12.34 -0.71
N ARG A 195 -26.10 11.97 0.45
CA ARG A 195 -25.32 12.91 1.31
C ARG A 195 -24.12 13.49 0.59
N THR A 196 -23.41 12.67 -0.17
CA THR A 196 -22.26 13.12 -0.97
C THR A 196 -22.69 14.14 -2.02
N TRP A 197 -23.81 13.91 -2.69
CA TRP A 197 -24.40 14.86 -3.65
C TRP A 197 -24.79 16.19 -3.00
N GLU A 198 -25.43 16.16 -1.85
CA GLU A 198 -25.78 17.34 -1.07
C GLU A 198 -24.54 18.16 -0.70
N LEU A 199 -23.49 17.50 -0.22
CA LEU A 199 -22.21 18.13 0.12
C LEU A 199 -21.55 18.78 -1.10
N ILE A 200 -21.45 18.09 -2.23
CA ILE A 200 -20.89 18.63 -3.48
C ILE A 200 -21.68 19.87 -3.91
N THR A 201 -23.00 19.78 -3.90
CA THR A 201 -23.87 20.88 -4.33
C THR A 201 -23.72 22.11 -3.44
N ASP A 202 -23.58 21.92 -2.14
CA ASP A 202 -23.38 23.00 -1.17
C ASP A 202 -22.04 23.68 -1.35
N VAL A 203 -20.96 22.91 -1.50
CA VAL A 203 -19.61 23.45 -1.75
C VAL A 203 -19.55 24.21 -3.08
N LEU A 204 -20.11 23.69 -4.15
CA LEU A 204 -20.15 24.37 -5.45
C LEU A 204 -20.90 25.70 -5.41
N LYS A 205 -21.97 25.80 -4.60
CA LYS A 205 -22.69 27.07 -4.38
C LYS A 205 -21.85 28.13 -3.66
N GLN A 206 -20.89 27.70 -2.83
CA GLN A 206 -19.99 28.62 -2.14
C GLN A 206 -18.84 29.10 -3.03
N LEU A 207 -18.54 28.34 -4.08
CA LEU A 207 -17.49 28.68 -5.04
C LEU A 207 -18.00 29.51 -6.23
N ALA A 208 -19.33 29.64 -6.38
CA ALA A 208 -19.97 30.42 -7.45
C ALA A 208 -20.11 31.90 -7.09
#